data_eee76c243ff38787d466b76d4647faad
#
_entry.id   eee76c243ff38787d466b76d4647faad
#
_cell.length_a   1.000
_cell.length_b   1.000
_cell.length_c   1.000
_cell.angle_alpha   90.00
_cell.angle_beta   90.00
_cell.angle_gamma   90.00
#
_symmetry.space_group_name_H-M   'P 1'
#
loop_
_entity.id
_entity.type
_entity.pdbx_description
1 polymer ?
#
loop_
_entity_poly.entity_id
_entity_poly.type
_entity_poly.pdbx_seq_one_letter_code
_entity_poly.pdbx_strand_id
1 'polypeptide(L)'
;IWRENWKTPQIIRTLTAEERELPLRIDVSEYYNKDTVVVNVGDTATIYRGTLPGSEEALVAFLQTGRKIALGRTATDLSVSDNGRFVVLRDDAGFISYDLERMSLSAEIALRGDTQLKWLDGFHLWHVDETGNLLMQEFDGANPHKLLPATANHDVTLSSDGKFVYGLLEKDGALQLQRLAMTVK
;
A
#
# COMPACT_ATOMS: atom_id res chain seq x y z
N ILE A 1 -0.56 -12.37 15.37
CA ILE A 1 -2.00 -12.53 15.08
C ILE A 1 -2.71 -12.92 16.37
N TRP A 2 -3.86 -12.30 16.61
CA TRP A 2 -4.75 -12.65 17.74
C TRP A 2 -6.18 -12.81 17.20
N ARG A 3 -6.90 -13.82 17.71
CA ARG A 3 -8.33 -14.01 17.47
C ARG A 3 -9.04 -14.08 18.81
N GLU A 4 -10.32 -13.70 18.85
CA GLU A 4 -11.14 -13.62 20.06
C GLU A 4 -11.08 -14.88 20.94
N ASN A 5 -10.95 -16.07 20.32
CA ASN A 5 -10.88 -17.35 21.04
C ASN A 5 -9.46 -17.82 21.37
N TRP A 6 -8.42 -17.04 21.05
CA TRP A 6 -7.04 -17.42 21.35
C TRP A 6 -6.64 -16.87 22.72
N LYS A 7 -6.08 -17.74 23.55
CA LYS A 7 -5.60 -17.39 24.87
C LYS A 7 -4.27 -16.61 24.82
N THR A 8 -3.48 -16.83 23.79
CA THR A 8 -2.17 -16.19 23.60
C THR A 8 -1.98 -15.74 22.14
N PRO A 9 -1.23 -14.64 21.89
CA PRO A 9 -0.85 -14.24 20.55
C PRO A 9 -0.03 -15.32 19.84
N GLN A 10 -0.26 -15.52 18.55
CA GLN A 10 0.54 -16.42 17.73
C GLN A 10 1.73 -15.67 17.11
N ILE A 11 2.90 -16.31 17.14
CA ILE A 11 4.13 -15.74 16.57
C ILE A 11 4.16 -16.05 15.06
N ILE A 12 4.07 -15.02 14.22
CA ILE A 12 4.18 -15.13 12.76
C ILE A 12 5.64 -15.17 12.34
N ARG A 13 6.49 -14.34 12.94
CA ARG A 13 7.91 -14.25 12.61
C ARG A 13 8.72 -13.81 13.83
N THR A 14 9.89 -14.40 13.97
CA THR A 14 10.92 -13.94 14.90
C THR A 14 12.03 -13.27 14.10
N LEU A 15 12.39 -12.04 14.48
CA LEU A 15 13.47 -11.29 13.83
C LEU A 15 14.82 -11.73 14.41
N THR A 16 15.85 -11.83 13.57
CA THR A 16 17.25 -11.98 14.00
C THR A 16 17.77 -10.71 14.68
N ALA A 17 18.96 -10.75 15.23
CA ALA A 17 19.58 -9.56 15.84
C ALA A 17 19.82 -8.46 14.79
N GLU A 18 20.31 -8.84 13.60
CA GLU A 18 20.55 -7.92 12.50
C GLU A 18 19.25 -7.33 11.95
N GLU A 19 18.19 -8.14 11.83
CA GLU A 19 16.89 -7.68 11.33
C GLU A 19 16.21 -6.68 12.25
N ARG A 20 16.50 -6.69 13.56
CA ARG A 20 15.93 -5.75 14.54
C ARG A 20 16.38 -4.32 14.34
N GLU A 21 17.54 -4.13 13.74
CA GLU A 21 18.11 -2.81 13.43
C GLU A 21 17.57 -2.23 12.11
N LEU A 22 16.79 -3.02 11.34
CA LEU A 22 16.22 -2.60 10.07
C LEU A 22 14.79 -2.08 10.24
N PRO A 23 14.34 -1.18 9.35
CA PRO A 23 12.94 -0.77 9.31
C PRO A 23 12.01 -1.96 9.14
N LEU A 24 11.01 -2.06 10.01
CA LEU A 24 9.96 -3.07 9.96
C LEU A 24 8.64 -2.41 9.58
N ARG A 25 7.95 -2.99 8.60
CA ARG A 25 6.59 -2.63 8.19
C ARG A 25 5.73 -3.87 8.12
N ILE A 26 4.48 -3.73 8.52
CA ILE A 26 3.51 -4.83 8.48
C ILE A 26 2.19 -4.27 7.98
N ASP A 27 1.57 -4.98 7.05
CA ASP A 27 0.19 -4.73 6.65
C ASP A 27 -0.58 -6.03 6.50
N VAL A 28 -1.89 -5.98 6.67
CA VAL A 28 -2.77 -7.15 6.64
C VAL A 28 -4.02 -6.82 5.84
N SER A 29 -4.38 -7.71 4.93
CA SER A 29 -5.57 -7.56 4.10
C SER A 29 -6.26 -8.90 3.85
N GLU A 30 -7.43 -8.82 3.23
CA GLU A 30 -8.15 -9.98 2.72
C GLU A 30 -8.44 -9.80 1.22
N TYR A 31 -8.16 -10.84 0.42
CA TYR A 31 -8.46 -10.87 -1.00
C TYR A 31 -8.97 -12.26 -1.40
N TYR A 32 -10.18 -12.36 -1.96
CA TYR A 32 -10.87 -13.62 -2.28
C TYR A 32 -10.92 -14.61 -1.10
N ASN A 33 -11.39 -14.15 0.06
CA ASN A 33 -11.49 -14.93 1.30
C ASN A 33 -10.16 -15.57 1.73
N LYS A 34 -9.03 -14.98 1.33
CA LYS A 34 -7.70 -15.36 1.79
C LYS A 34 -7.07 -14.19 2.50
N ASP A 35 -6.70 -14.42 3.72
CA ASP A 35 -5.93 -13.45 4.49
C ASP A 35 -4.53 -13.32 3.90
N THR A 36 -4.05 -12.10 3.84
CA THR A 36 -2.70 -11.76 3.40
C THR A 36 -2.00 -11.00 4.53
N VAL A 37 -0.83 -11.47 4.92
CA VAL A 37 0.06 -10.77 5.87
C VAL A 37 1.34 -10.42 5.11
N VAL A 38 1.66 -9.15 5.04
CA VAL A 38 2.89 -8.66 4.44
C VAL A 38 3.81 -8.19 5.56
N VAL A 39 5.02 -8.73 5.62
CA VAL A 39 6.06 -8.32 6.56
C VAL A 39 7.26 -7.88 5.75
N ASN A 40 7.57 -6.60 5.78
CA ASN A 40 8.79 -6.05 5.20
C ASN A 40 9.84 -5.79 6.30
N VAL A 41 11.06 -6.25 6.07
CA VAL A 41 12.22 -6.00 6.93
C VAL A 41 13.36 -5.54 6.03
N GLY A 42 13.75 -4.28 6.19
CA GLY A 42 14.77 -3.69 5.34
C GLY A 42 14.40 -3.75 3.85
N ASP A 43 15.20 -4.46 3.07
CA ASP A 43 15.05 -4.62 1.62
C ASP A 43 14.26 -5.87 1.20
N THR A 44 13.70 -6.60 2.16
CA THR A 44 13.00 -7.86 1.87
C THR A 44 11.57 -7.82 2.40
N ALA A 45 10.61 -8.02 1.51
CA ALA A 45 9.21 -8.27 1.88
C ALA A 45 8.90 -9.78 1.86
N THR A 46 8.14 -10.25 2.85
CA THR A 46 7.60 -11.61 2.87
C THR A 46 6.08 -11.52 2.88
N ILE A 47 5.44 -12.15 1.91
CA ILE A 47 3.99 -12.21 1.77
C ILE A 47 3.51 -13.61 2.15
N TYR A 48 2.70 -13.69 3.17
CA TYR A 48 1.98 -14.90 3.58
C TYR A 48 0.53 -14.78 3.12
N ARG A 49 -0.01 -15.81 2.48
CA ARG A 49 -1.38 -15.79 1.96
C ARG A 49 -2.09 -17.12 2.19
N GLY A 50 -3.26 -17.06 2.78
CA GLY A 50 -4.07 -18.26 3.07
C GLY A 50 -5.19 -17.93 4.03
N THR A 51 -5.81 -18.96 4.61
CA THR A 51 -6.74 -18.76 5.72
C THR A 51 -5.93 -18.56 7.00
N LEU A 52 -6.18 -17.48 7.72
CA LEU A 52 -5.54 -17.26 9.03
C LEU A 52 -5.84 -18.43 9.97
N PRO A 53 -4.80 -19.01 10.54
CA PRO A 53 -4.91 -20.28 11.23
C PRO A 53 -5.74 -20.19 12.50
N GLY A 54 -6.53 -21.26 12.75
CA GLY A 54 -7.23 -21.50 14.01
C GLY A 54 -6.48 -22.40 14.98
N SER A 55 -5.35 -23.01 14.58
CA SER A 55 -4.50 -23.88 15.38
C SER A 55 -3.02 -23.68 15.08
N GLU A 56 -2.13 -24.22 15.93
CA GLU A 56 -0.68 -24.16 15.71
C GLU A 56 -0.23 -24.89 14.44
N GLU A 57 -0.83 -26.06 14.14
CA GLU A 57 -0.51 -26.81 12.91
C GLU A 57 -0.90 -26.02 11.66
N ALA A 58 -2.08 -25.40 11.67
CA ALA A 58 -2.52 -24.53 10.57
C ALA A 58 -1.64 -23.29 10.45
N LEU A 59 -1.07 -22.75 11.56
CA LEU A 59 -0.11 -21.66 11.52
C LEU A 59 1.16 -22.08 10.79
N VAL A 60 1.72 -23.24 11.06
CA VAL A 60 2.92 -23.74 10.35
C VAL A 60 2.65 -23.82 8.85
N ALA A 61 1.50 -24.37 8.43
CA ALA A 61 1.12 -24.43 7.03
C ALA A 61 0.98 -23.03 6.41
N PHE A 62 0.36 -22.07 7.13
CA PHE A 62 0.25 -20.69 6.67
C PHE A 62 1.62 -20.02 6.50
N LEU A 63 2.54 -20.22 7.43
CA LEU A 63 3.90 -19.66 7.34
C LEU A 63 4.72 -20.24 6.19
N GLN A 64 4.44 -21.48 5.77
CA GLN A 64 5.04 -22.10 4.59
C GLN A 64 4.59 -21.44 3.27
N THR A 65 3.48 -20.70 3.26
CA THR A 65 3.06 -19.94 2.08
C THR A 65 3.93 -18.71 1.83
N GLY A 66 4.79 -18.33 2.77
CA GLY A 66 5.59 -17.11 2.73
C GLY A 66 6.45 -17.01 1.47
N ARG A 67 6.15 -16.01 0.64
CA ARG A 67 6.92 -15.66 -0.55
C ARG A 67 7.78 -14.45 -0.26
N LYS A 68 9.09 -14.62 -0.39
CA LYS A 68 10.06 -13.52 -0.24
C LYS A 68 10.22 -12.75 -1.55
N ILE A 69 10.24 -11.45 -1.44
CA ILE A 69 10.47 -10.50 -2.53
C ILE A 69 11.66 -9.63 -2.10
N ALA A 70 12.75 -9.72 -2.84
CA ALA A 70 13.88 -8.82 -2.67
C ALA A 70 13.57 -7.50 -3.39
N LEU A 71 13.67 -6.39 -2.68
CA LEU A 71 13.38 -5.05 -3.20
C LEU A 71 14.65 -4.37 -3.73
N GLY A 72 15.83 -4.84 -3.32
CA GLY A 72 17.12 -4.23 -3.63
C GLY A 72 17.39 -2.92 -2.86
N ARG A 73 16.40 -2.39 -2.15
CA ARG A 73 16.47 -1.16 -1.35
C ARG A 73 15.58 -1.27 -0.13
N THR A 74 15.94 -0.54 0.92
CA THR A 74 15.12 -0.49 2.15
C THR A 74 13.81 0.24 1.90
N ALA A 75 12.69 -0.44 2.10
CA ALA A 75 11.38 0.19 2.01
C ALA A 75 11.14 1.11 3.21
N THR A 76 10.69 2.33 2.92
CA THR A 76 10.31 3.34 3.92
C THR A 76 8.82 3.29 4.22
N ASP A 77 8.02 2.73 3.31
CA ASP A 77 6.57 2.59 3.47
C ASP A 77 6.04 1.31 2.82
N LEU A 78 4.90 0.82 3.33
CA LEU A 78 4.19 -0.37 2.88
C LEU A 78 2.70 -0.10 3.01
N SER A 79 1.95 -0.36 1.94
CA SER A 79 0.49 -0.29 1.98
C SER A 79 -0.16 -1.35 1.10
N VAL A 80 -1.33 -1.81 1.50
CA VAL A 80 -2.18 -2.72 0.71
C VAL A 80 -3.41 -1.96 0.23
N SER A 81 -3.83 -2.21 -1.00
CA SER A 81 -5.01 -1.57 -1.59
C SER A 81 -6.30 -1.95 -0.86
N ASP A 82 -7.32 -1.10 -0.93
CA ASP A 82 -8.61 -1.30 -0.26
C ASP A 82 -9.30 -2.61 -0.65
N ASN A 83 -9.09 -3.08 -1.90
CA ASN A 83 -9.60 -4.38 -2.35
C ASN A 83 -8.72 -5.57 -1.93
N GLY A 84 -7.59 -5.32 -1.24
CA GLY A 84 -6.67 -6.34 -0.75
C GLY A 84 -5.79 -7.02 -1.80
N ARG A 85 -5.85 -6.60 -3.08
CA ARG A 85 -5.15 -7.27 -4.18
C ARG A 85 -3.72 -6.81 -4.37
N PHE A 86 -3.44 -5.53 -4.21
CA PHE A 86 -2.13 -4.96 -4.54
C PHE A 86 -1.39 -4.53 -3.28
N VAL A 87 -0.10 -4.81 -3.27
CA VAL A 87 0.83 -4.37 -2.22
C VAL A 87 1.78 -3.35 -2.84
N VAL A 88 1.86 -2.16 -2.27
CA VAL A 88 2.84 -1.14 -2.65
C VAL A 88 3.95 -1.09 -1.61
N LEU A 89 5.17 -1.12 -2.08
CA LEU A 89 6.39 -0.95 -1.31
C LEU A 89 7.13 0.26 -1.86
N ARG A 90 7.41 1.21 -1.00
CA ARG A 90 7.99 2.50 -1.35
C ARG A 90 9.32 2.71 -0.67
N ASP A 91 10.23 3.45 -1.33
CA ASP A 91 11.43 4.03 -0.77
C ASP A 91 11.61 5.52 -1.19
N ASP A 92 12.78 6.09 -0.96
CA ASP A 92 13.05 7.50 -1.27
C ASP A 92 13.19 7.80 -2.78
N ALA A 93 13.35 6.77 -3.63
CA ALA A 93 13.52 6.93 -5.08
C ALA A 93 12.25 6.60 -5.86
N GLY A 94 11.31 5.83 -5.26
CA GLY A 94 10.10 5.44 -5.95
C GLY A 94 9.29 4.38 -5.23
N PHE A 95 8.53 3.64 -6.01
CA PHE A 95 7.76 2.51 -5.50
C PHE A 95 7.71 1.36 -6.50
N ILE A 96 7.41 0.19 -5.99
CA ILE A 96 7.01 -0.99 -6.75
C ILE A 96 5.69 -1.50 -6.21
N SER A 97 4.92 -2.18 -7.04
CA SER A 97 3.70 -2.87 -6.62
C SER A 97 3.79 -4.37 -6.89
N TYR A 98 3.12 -5.14 -6.05
CA TYR A 98 2.98 -6.59 -6.20
C TYR A 98 1.51 -6.95 -6.36
N ASP A 99 1.16 -7.61 -7.47
CA ASP A 99 -0.19 -8.13 -7.73
C ASP A 99 -0.32 -9.53 -7.12
N LEU A 100 -1.13 -9.67 -6.09
CA LEU A 100 -1.37 -10.93 -5.38
C LEU A 100 -2.12 -11.96 -6.24
N GLU A 101 -2.84 -11.53 -7.27
CA GLU A 101 -3.54 -12.43 -8.19
C GLU A 101 -2.58 -12.99 -9.23
N ARG A 102 -1.80 -12.13 -9.87
CA ARG A 102 -0.82 -12.50 -10.90
C ARG A 102 0.50 -12.99 -10.32
N MET A 103 0.73 -12.74 -9.03
CA MET A 103 1.97 -13.06 -8.32
C MET A 103 3.20 -12.44 -8.98
N SER A 104 3.08 -11.19 -9.42
CA SER A 104 4.13 -10.48 -10.16
C SER A 104 4.38 -9.09 -9.60
N LEU A 105 5.64 -8.63 -9.71
CA LEU A 105 6.03 -7.25 -9.44
C LEU A 105 5.79 -6.38 -10.67
N SER A 106 5.43 -5.12 -10.44
CA SER A 106 5.52 -4.07 -11.45
C SER A 106 6.98 -3.73 -11.76
N ALA A 107 7.20 -2.94 -12.81
CA ALA A 107 8.43 -2.19 -12.93
C ALA A 107 8.53 -1.18 -11.76
N GLU A 108 9.74 -0.70 -11.51
CA GLU A 108 9.95 0.39 -10.57
C GLU A 108 9.41 1.70 -11.17
N ILE A 109 8.65 2.44 -10.37
CA ILE A 109 8.09 3.74 -10.71
C ILE A 109 8.82 4.81 -9.89
N ALA A 110 9.50 5.72 -10.58
CA ALA A 110 10.21 6.81 -9.92
C ALA A 110 9.22 7.78 -9.24
N LEU A 111 9.49 8.10 -7.97
CA LEU A 111 8.73 9.06 -7.19
C LEU A 111 9.66 9.67 -6.13
N ARG A 112 9.59 11.00 -5.93
CA ARG A 112 10.42 11.65 -4.91
C ARG A 112 10.09 11.15 -3.52
N GLY A 113 11.10 11.00 -2.68
CA GLY A 113 10.99 10.45 -1.34
C GLY A 113 10.06 11.23 -0.40
N ASP A 114 9.94 12.54 -0.57
CA ASP A 114 9.06 13.42 0.20
C ASP A 114 7.61 13.46 -0.32
N THR A 115 7.33 12.84 -1.47
CA THR A 115 5.99 12.83 -2.08
C THR A 115 5.09 11.82 -1.37
N GLN A 116 3.95 12.25 -0.87
CA GLN A 116 2.94 11.35 -0.32
C GLN A 116 2.35 10.47 -1.42
N LEU A 117 2.35 9.16 -1.24
CA LEU A 117 1.70 8.18 -2.14
C LEU A 117 0.66 7.41 -1.34
N LYS A 118 -0.59 7.44 -1.78
CA LYS A 118 -1.69 6.74 -1.11
C LYS A 118 -2.64 6.09 -2.11
N TRP A 119 -3.41 5.14 -1.64
CA TRP A 119 -4.53 4.57 -2.39
C TRP A 119 -5.68 5.57 -2.51
N LEU A 120 -6.22 5.71 -3.71
CA LEU A 120 -7.46 6.44 -3.98
C LEU A 120 -8.66 5.49 -3.89
N ASP A 121 -8.45 4.28 -4.37
CA ASP A 121 -9.39 3.15 -4.35
C ASP A 121 -8.61 1.82 -4.41
N GLY A 122 -9.29 0.71 -4.71
CA GLY A 122 -8.67 -0.62 -4.81
C GLY A 122 -7.69 -0.80 -5.98
N PHE A 123 -7.56 0.14 -6.92
CA PHE A 123 -6.74 0.03 -8.13
C PHE A 123 -5.84 1.23 -8.39
N HIS A 124 -6.22 2.41 -7.92
CA HIS A 124 -5.55 3.65 -8.24
C HIS A 124 -4.80 4.23 -7.05
N LEU A 125 -3.58 4.67 -7.33
CA LEU A 125 -2.74 5.45 -6.44
C LEU A 125 -2.87 6.94 -6.78
N TRP A 126 -2.63 7.78 -5.78
CA TRP A 126 -2.54 9.21 -6.00
C TRP A 126 -1.33 9.80 -5.28
N HIS A 127 -0.84 10.90 -5.83
CA HIS A 127 0.14 11.78 -5.21
C HIS A 127 -0.02 13.20 -5.76
N VAL A 128 0.59 14.18 -5.10
CA VAL A 128 0.69 15.54 -5.62
C VAL A 128 2.04 15.69 -6.32
N ASP A 129 2.01 16.06 -7.60
CA ASP A 129 3.21 16.22 -8.40
C ASP A 129 3.97 17.54 -8.05
N GLU A 130 5.18 17.69 -8.57
CA GLU A 130 6.04 18.88 -8.33
C GLU A 130 5.42 20.20 -8.81
N THR A 131 4.42 20.13 -9.68
CA THR A 131 3.71 21.29 -10.20
C THR A 131 2.45 21.62 -9.41
N GLY A 132 2.22 20.93 -8.28
CA GLY A 132 1.07 21.15 -7.40
C GLY A 132 -0.24 20.62 -7.98
N ASN A 133 -0.20 19.55 -8.75
CA ASN A 133 -1.40 18.88 -9.23
C ASN A 133 -1.55 17.49 -8.59
N LEU A 134 -2.78 17.15 -8.24
CA LEU A 134 -3.14 15.80 -7.91
C LEU A 134 -3.03 14.92 -9.15
N LEU A 135 -2.15 13.93 -9.08
CA LEU A 135 -1.97 12.91 -10.10
C LEU A 135 -2.57 11.60 -9.60
N MET A 136 -3.42 11.01 -10.40
CA MET A 136 -3.94 9.65 -10.22
C MET A 136 -3.29 8.72 -11.25
N GLN A 137 -2.94 7.51 -10.85
CA GLN A 137 -2.37 6.48 -11.73
C GLN A 137 -2.79 5.10 -11.25
N GLU A 138 -2.69 4.10 -12.13
CA GLU A 138 -2.90 2.71 -11.72
C GLU A 138 -1.79 2.23 -10.77
N PHE A 139 -2.04 1.11 -10.09
CA PHE A 139 -1.11 0.51 -9.11
C PHE A 139 0.31 0.27 -9.64
N ASP A 140 0.48 0.10 -10.94
CA ASP A 140 1.75 -0.13 -11.63
C ASP A 140 2.33 1.12 -12.31
N GLY A 141 1.78 2.30 -12.01
CA GLY A 141 2.19 3.57 -12.59
C GLY A 141 1.63 3.86 -13.98
N ALA A 142 0.83 2.95 -14.54
CA ALA A 142 0.19 3.16 -15.84
C ALA A 142 -0.91 4.23 -15.76
N ASN A 143 -1.28 4.75 -16.95
CA ASN A 143 -2.40 5.66 -17.14
C ASN A 143 -2.40 6.87 -16.16
N PRO A 144 -1.32 7.66 -16.08
CA PRO A 144 -1.28 8.82 -15.19
C PRO A 144 -2.23 9.92 -15.68
N HIS A 145 -3.08 10.42 -14.80
CA HIS A 145 -4.03 11.50 -15.06
C HIS A 145 -3.88 12.64 -14.06
N LYS A 146 -3.70 13.86 -14.54
CA LYS A 146 -3.80 15.07 -13.73
C LYS A 146 -5.27 15.40 -13.50
N LEU A 147 -5.66 15.53 -12.23
CA LEU A 147 -7.06 15.74 -11.83
C LEU A 147 -7.35 17.21 -11.51
N LEU A 148 -6.80 17.72 -10.44
CA LEU A 148 -7.01 19.09 -9.96
C LEU A 148 -5.77 19.61 -9.26
N PRO A 149 -5.60 20.95 -9.13
CA PRO A 149 -4.57 21.50 -8.28
C PRO A 149 -4.78 21.09 -6.84
N ALA A 150 -3.70 20.69 -6.14
CA ALA A 150 -3.76 20.28 -4.75
C ALA A 150 -2.46 20.61 -4.02
N THR A 151 -2.56 20.86 -2.72
CA THR A 151 -1.40 21.06 -1.86
C THR A 151 -0.94 19.74 -1.29
N ALA A 152 0.36 19.47 -1.38
CA ALA A 152 0.96 18.26 -0.81
C ALA A 152 0.70 18.15 0.71
N ASN A 153 0.79 16.92 1.22
CA ASN A 153 0.59 16.57 2.64
C ASN A 153 -0.83 16.80 3.19
N HIS A 154 -1.81 16.93 2.30
CA HIS A 154 -3.23 16.88 2.65
C HIS A 154 -3.87 15.62 2.07
N ASP A 155 -4.94 15.17 2.72
CA ASP A 155 -5.67 14.00 2.26
C ASP A 155 -6.52 14.31 1.04
N VAL A 156 -6.65 13.29 0.20
CA VAL A 156 -7.53 13.24 -0.96
C VAL A 156 -8.45 12.05 -0.78
N THR A 157 -9.70 12.19 -1.16
CA THR A 157 -10.68 11.11 -1.04
C THR A 157 -11.67 11.08 -2.19
N LEU A 158 -12.19 9.89 -2.49
CA LEU A 158 -13.34 9.71 -3.38
C LEU A 158 -14.65 9.80 -2.59
N SER A 159 -15.71 10.27 -3.26
CA SER A 159 -17.07 10.02 -2.77
C SER A 159 -17.37 8.52 -2.74
N SER A 160 -18.28 8.11 -1.86
CA SER A 160 -18.63 6.68 -1.70
C SER A 160 -19.20 6.03 -2.99
N ASP A 161 -19.73 6.84 -3.91
CA ASP A 161 -20.23 6.41 -5.22
C ASP A 161 -19.18 6.54 -6.35
N GLY A 162 -17.94 6.95 -6.02
CA GLY A 162 -16.84 7.12 -6.97
C GLY A 162 -16.98 8.29 -7.95
N LYS A 163 -18.03 9.13 -7.82
CA LYS A 163 -18.32 10.18 -8.82
C LYS A 163 -17.51 11.45 -8.65
N PHE A 164 -16.95 11.66 -7.46
CA PHE A 164 -16.21 12.88 -7.16
C PHE A 164 -14.93 12.58 -6.41
N VAL A 165 -13.85 13.26 -6.77
CA VAL A 165 -12.64 13.37 -5.97
C VAL A 165 -12.61 14.70 -5.25
N TYR A 166 -12.18 14.69 -4.00
CA TYR A 166 -12.02 15.87 -3.15
C TYR A 166 -10.55 16.03 -2.78
N GLY A 167 -10.06 17.25 -2.81
CA GLY A 167 -8.71 17.60 -2.41
C GLY A 167 -8.64 18.99 -1.80
N LEU A 168 -7.54 19.31 -1.13
CA LEU A 168 -7.30 20.59 -0.51
C LEU A 168 -6.25 21.38 -1.30
N LEU A 169 -6.51 22.65 -1.55
CA LEU A 169 -5.59 23.61 -2.15
C LEU A 169 -5.38 24.77 -1.19
N GLU A 170 -4.12 25.04 -0.85
CA GLU A 170 -3.74 26.30 -0.20
C GLU A 170 -3.56 27.38 -1.26
N LYS A 171 -4.33 28.46 -1.15
CA LYS A 171 -4.26 29.59 -2.04
C LYS A 171 -4.46 30.88 -1.25
N ASP A 172 -3.57 31.84 -1.45
CA ASP A 172 -3.61 33.17 -0.81
C ASP A 172 -3.70 33.10 0.73
N GLY A 173 -3.03 32.10 1.34
CA GLY A 173 -3.03 31.85 2.78
C GLY A 173 -4.32 31.20 3.31
N ALA A 174 -5.23 30.75 2.43
CA ALA A 174 -6.46 30.05 2.79
C ALA A 174 -6.45 28.61 2.25
N LEU A 175 -6.90 27.65 3.07
CA LEU A 175 -7.08 26.28 2.65
C LEU A 175 -8.48 26.10 2.07
N GLN A 176 -8.57 25.72 0.80
CA GLN A 176 -9.79 25.55 0.03
C GLN A 176 -10.08 24.08 -0.24
N LEU A 177 -11.26 23.59 0.15
CA LEU A 177 -11.73 22.28 -0.28
C LEU A 177 -12.25 22.36 -1.72
N GLN A 178 -11.69 21.54 -2.58
CA GLN A 178 -12.06 21.44 -3.98
C GLN A 178 -12.72 20.10 -4.29
N ARG A 179 -13.50 20.07 -5.37
CA ARG A 179 -14.17 18.88 -5.87
C ARG A 179 -14.07 18.81 -7.39
N LEU A 180 -13.74 17.63 -7.92
CA LEU A 180 -13.77 17.33 -9.34
C LEU A 180 -14.73 16.17 -9.60
N ALA A 181 -15.58 16.28 -10.64
CA ALA A 181 -16.39 15.15 -11.10
C ALA A 181 -15.53 14.15 -11.87
N MET A 182 -15.60 12.88 -11.47
CA MET A 182 -14.95 11.75 -12.12
C MET A 182 -15.90 11.21 -13.20
N THR A 183 -15.87 11.83 -14.38
CA THR A 183 -16.66 11.37 -15.54
C THR A 183 -15.83 10.42 -16.37
N VAL A 184 -16.24 9.16 -16.42
CA VAL A 184 -15.77 8.24 -17.47
C VAL A 184 -16.48 8.65 -18.77
N LYS A 185 -15.70 9.06 -19.78
CA LYS A 185 -16.24 9.26 -21.14
C LYS A 185 -16.24 7.94 -21.90
#